data_953ea9a96c0ff9beb2188270a665f99e
#
_entry.id   953ea9a96c0ff9beb2188270a665f99e
#
_cell.length_a   1.000
_cell.length_b   1.000
_cell.length_c   1.000
_cell.angle_alpha   90.00
_cell.angle_beta   90.00
_cell.angle_gamma   90.00
#
_symmetry.space_group_name_H-M   'P 1'
#
loop_
_entity.id
_entity.type
_entity.pdbx_description
1 polymer ?
#
loop_
_entity_poly.entity_id
_entity_poly.type
_entity_poly.pdbx_seq_one_letter_code
_entity_poly.pdbx_strand_id
1 'polypeptide(L)'
;MKRKEILKEPNSTEKILAVIRQSPSVEEMREQLKDYHDHDIAQSFEHLSRAERNLLYTGLDAQSLADIIAYMDNPADYIGEIVIDKLADVINEMDADDAADLWEDIDETNGYK
;
A
#
# COMPACT_ATOMS: atom_id res chain seq x y z
N MET A 1 16.45 17.82 19.69
CA MET A 1 16.11 17.48 19.79
C MET A 1 15.70 17.25 19.45
N LYS A 2 15.39 17.23 19.32
CA LYS A 2 14.79 16.94 19.14
C LYS A 2 14.38 16.47 18.75
N ARG A 3 14.12 16.40 18.40
CA ARG A 3 13.58 16.01 18.16
C ARG A 3 13.13 15.42 17.89
N LYS A 4 12.74 15.25 17.71
CA LYS A 4 12.29 14.72 17.70
C LYS A 4 11.64 14.41 17.33
N GLU A 5 11.45 14.49 17.45
CA GLU A 5 10.70 14.29 17.26
C GLU A 5 10.23 14.47 16.34
N ILE A 6 10.22 14.92 16.06
CA ILE A 6 9.87 15.00 15.35
C ILE A 6 9.88 14.68 14.28
N LEU A 7 9.76 14.88 14.14
CA LEU A 7 10.16 14.44 13.16
C LEU A 7 9.89 13.37 12.44
N LYS A 8 9.27 13.30 12.46
CA LYS A 8 9.38 11.96 12.17
C LYS A 8 8.42 11.47 11.12
N GLU A 9 7.24 11.94 11.08
CA GLU A 9 6.28 11.46 10.09
C GLU A 9 6.69 11.78 8.68
N PRO A 10 7.16 12.97 8.37
CA PRO A 10 7.66 13.21 7.01
C PRO A 10 8.82 12.29 6.67
N ASN A 11 9.60 11.97 7.68
CA ASN A 11 10.76 11.14 7.45
C ASN A 11 10.38 9.71 7.13
N SER A 12 9.24 9.24 7.65
CA SER A 12 8.80 7.88 7.37
C SER A 12 8.51 7.68 5.90
N THR A 13 7.82 8.63 5.27
CA THR A 13 7.55 8.53 3.84
C THR A 13 8.84 8.46 3.04
N GLU A 14 9.78 9.34 3.34
CA GLU A 14 11.05 9.36 2.60
C GLU A 14 11.84 8.08 2.79
N LYS A 15 11.82 7.55 4.02
CA LYS A 15 12.52 6.30 4.29
C LYS A 15 11.89 5.14 3.57
N ILE A 16 10.56 5.09 3.52
CA ILE A 16 9.85 4.04 2.81
C ILE A 16 10.17 4.10 1.33
N LEU A 17 10.16 5.29 0.75
CA LEU A 17 10.51 5.45 -0.66
C LEU A 17 11.93 4.97 -0.92
N ALA A 18 12.85 5.29 -0.01
CA ALA A 18 14.23 4.84 -0.17
C ALA A 18 14.33 3.32 -0.12
N VAL A 19 13.59 2.69 0.80
CA VAL A 19 13.58 1.23 0.88
C VAL A 19 13.12 0.63 -0.44
N ILE A 20 12.04 1.15 -0.99
CA ILE A 20 11.47 0.59 -2.21
C ILE A 20 12.43 0.78 -3.40
N ARG A 21 13.08 1.94 -3.46
CA ARG A 21 13.92 2.30 -4.62
C ARG A 21 15.31 1.72 -4.55
N GLN A 22 15.80 1.41 -3.35
CA GLN A 22 17.20 1.05 -3.17
C GLN A 22 17.43 -0.38 -2.71
N SER A 23 16.37 -1.11 -2.38
CA SER A 23 16.54 -2.49 -1.94
C SER A 23 17.05 -3.35 -3.09
N PRO A 24 18.03 -4.21 -2.84
CA PRO A 24 18.62 -5.03 -3.91
C PRO A 24 17.71 -6.17 -4.38
N SER A 25 16.70 -6.51 -3.59
CA SER A 25 15.78 -7.59 -3.97
C SER A 25 14.43 -7.33 -3.34
N VAL A 26 13.42 -8.03 -3.87
CA VAL A 26 12.07 -7.94 -3.33
C VAL A 26 12.03 -8.47 -1.90
N GLU A 27 12.77 -9.54 -1.63
CA GLU A 27 12.82 -10.10 -0.28
C GLU A 27 13.38 -9.11 0.72
N GLU A 28 14.45 -8.43 0.34
CA GLU A 28 15.04 -7.43 1.22
C GLU A 28 14.09 -6.27 1.45
N MET A 29 13.44 -5.80 0.38
CA MET A 29 12.45 -4.74 0.48
C MET A 29 11.35 -5.13 1.47
N ARG A 30 10.81 -6.34 1.31
CA ARG A 30 9.73 -6.81 2.17
C ARG A 30 10.14 -6.84 3.64
N GLU A 31 11.36 -7.33 3.90
CA GLU A 31 11.86 -7.39 5.29
C GLU A 31 11.99 -6.01 5.89
N GLN A 32 12.52 -5.07 5.13
CA GLN A 32 12.71 -3.72 5.67
C GLN A 32 11.39 -2.99 5.87
N LEU A 33 10.40 -3.25 5.01
CA LEU A 33 9.11 -2.59 5.14
C LEU A 33 8.35 -3.03 6.40
N LYS A 34 8.71 -4.17 6.97
CA LYS A 34 8.08 -4.61 8.21
C LYS A 34 8.33 -3.66 9.37
N ASP A 35 9.35 -2.82 9.29
CA ASP A 35 9.66 -1.84 10.33
C ASP A 35 8.75 -0.62 10.27
N TYR A 36 7.91 -0.50 9.24
CA TYR A 36 7.07 0.67 9.04
C TYR A 36 5.61 0.32 9.18
N HIS A 37 4.83 1.30 9.64
CA HIS A 37 3.40 1.12 9.82
C HIS A 37 2.69 1.06 8.47
N ASP A 38 1.68 0.22 8.37
CA ASP A 38 0.91 0.07 7.13
C ASP A 38 0.32 1.40 6.66
N HIS A 39 -0.10 2.25 7.59
CA HIS A 39 -0.64 3.56 7.27
C HIS A 39 0.40 4.41 6.54
N ASP A 40 1.64 4.38 7.01
CA ASP A 40 2.70 5.16 6.39
C ASP A 40 3.05 4.62 5.01
N ILE A 41 3.02 3.30 4.85
CA ILE A 41 3.25 2.71 3.53
C ILE A 41 2.13 3.10 2.58
N ALA A 42 0.89 3.08 3.05
CA ALA A 42 -0.26 3.48 2.23
C ALA A 42 -0.10 4.91 1.73
N GLN A 43 0.33 5.81 2.62
CA GLN A 43 0.51 7.20 2.24
C GLN A 43 1.63 7.41 1.23
N SER A 44 2.62 6.53 1.24
CA SER A 44 3.73 6.67 0.30
C SER A 44 3.34 6.34 -1.15
N PHE A 45 2.20 5.67 -1.35
CA PHE A 45 1.78 5.24 -2.69
C PHE A 45 1.66 6.39 -3.66
N GLU A 46 1.18 7.55 -3.20
CA GLU A 46 1.00 8.68 -4.12
C GLU A 46 2.33 9.23 -4.63
N HIS A 47 3.44 8.86 -4.00
CA HIS A 47 4.76 9.31 -4.41
C HIS A 47 5.52 8.28 -5.23
N LEU A 48 4.91 7.13 -5.48
CA LEU A 48 5.55 6.05 -6.22
C LEU A 48 5.09 6.06 -7.66
N SER A 49 5.98 5.64 -8.57
CA SER A 49 5.59 5.39 -9.95
C SER A 49 4.81 4.09 -10.02
N ARG A 50 4.13 3.86 -11.15
CA ARG A 50 3.40 2.62 -11.37
C ARG A 50 4.33 1.41 -11.23
N ALA A 51 5.54 1.51 -11.78
CA ALA A 51 6.50 0.42 -11.70
C ALA A 51 6.90 0.14 -10.25
N GLU A 52 7.08 1.20 -9.47
CA GLU A 52 7.44 1.02 -8.05
C GLU A 52 6.29 0.41 -7.27
N ARG A 53 5.06 0.85 -7.53
CA ARG A 53 3.91 0.26 -6.88
C ARG A 53 3.78 -1.22 -7.23
N ASN A 54 4.12 -1.57 -8.47
CA ASN A 54 4.03 -2.95 -8.91
C ASN A 54 5.00 -3.85 -8.14
N LEU A 55 6.14 -3.32 -7.73
CA LEU A 55 7.05 -4.08 -6.87
C LEU A 55 6.36 -4.47 -5.57
N LEU A 56 5.55 -3.57 -5.02
CA LEU A 56 4.82 -3.88 -3.79
C LEU A 56 3.71 -4.89 -4.05
N TYR A 57 2.99 -4.74 -5.17
CA TYR A 57 1.90 -5.66 -5.47
C TYR A 57 2.40 -7.10 -5.66
N THR A 58 3.57 -7.24 -6.25
CA THR A 58 4.11 -8.59 -6.48
C THR A 58 4.94 -9.09 -5.31
N GLY A 59 5.57 -8.17 -4.58
CA GLY A 59 6.50 -8.54 -3.52
C GLY A 59 5.88 -8.79 -2.16
N LEU A 60 4.76 -8.11 -1.87
CA LEU A 60 4.09 -8.29 -0.58
C LEU A 60 3.02 -9.36 -0.71
N ASP A 61 2.77 -10.05 0.41
CA ASP A 61 1.71 -11.04 0.38
C ASP A 61 0.34 -10.38 0.46
N ALA A 62 -0.72 -11.17 0.25
CA ALA A 62 -2.07 -10.66 0.20
C ALA A 62 -2.50 -10.02 1.51
N GLN A 63 -2.09 -10.59 2.64
CA GLN A 63 -2.44 -10.03 3.94
C GLN A 63 -1.83 -8.66 4.14
N SER A 64 -0.56 -8.51 3.79
CA SER A 64 0.12 -7.22 3.92
C SER A 64 -0.53 -6.17 3.04
N LEU A 65 -0.86 -6.53 1.80
CA LEU A 65 -1.52 -5.60 0.90
C LEU A 65 -2.90 -5.23 1.40
N ALA A 66 -3.65 -6.19 1.95
CA ALA A 66 -4.97 -5.91 2.49
C ALA A 66 -4.87 -4.89 3.63
N ASP A 67 -3.89 -5.07 4.51
CA ASP A 67 -3.70 -4.15 5.63
C ASP A 67 -3.35 -2.75 5.16
N ILE A 68 -2.50 -2.65 4.14
CA ILE A 68 -2.10 -1.35 3.60
C ILE A 68 -3.28 -0.66 2.90
N ILE A 69 -4.00 -1.41 2.08
CA ILE A 69 -5.13 -0.85 1.33
C ILE A 69 -6.21 -0.33 2.28
N ALA A 70 -6.39 -0.99 3.42
CA ALA A 70 -7.39 -0.57 4.40
C ALA A 70 -7.14 0.86 4.90
N TYR A 71 -5.91 1.34 4.82
CA TYR A 71 -5.57 2.70 5.26
C TYR A 71 -5.59 3.73 4.14
N MET A 72 -5.86 3.33 2.90
CA MET A 72 -5.86 4.27 1.78
C MET A 72 -7.12 5.11 1.75
N ASP A 73 -6.96 6.37 1.38
CA ASP A 73 -8.11 7.26 1.20
C ASP A 73 -8.83 6.95 -0.12
N ASN A 74 -8.09 6.62 -1.16
CA ASN A 74 -8.64 6.38 -2.48
C ASN A 74 -8.13 5.06 -3.06
N PRO A 75 -8.49 3.93 -2.44
CA PRO A 75 -7.94 2.65 -2.88
C PRO A 75 -8.32 2.30 -4.32
N ALA A 76 -9.46 2.77 -4.80
CA ALA A 76 -9.88 2.48 -6.16
C ALA A 76 -8.87 2.97 -7.20
N ASP A 77 -8.09 4.00 -6.86
CA ASP A 77 -7.07 4.51 -7.77
C ASP A 77 -5.96 3.49 -8.01
N TYR A 78 -5.78 2.55 -7.10
CA TYR A 78 -4.64 1.63 -7.15
C TYR A 78 -5.03 0.19 -7.39
N ILE A 79 -6.20 -0.25 -6.91
CA ILE A 79 -6.52 -1.67 -7.00
C ILE A 79 -6.63 -2.17 -8.43
N GLY A 80 -6.97 -1.29 -9.37
CA GLY A 80 -7.02 -1.66 -10.77
C GLY A 80 -5.66 -2.01 -11.36
N GLU A 81 -4.60 -1.65 -10.66
CA GLU A 81 -3.24 -1.99 -11.08
C GLU A 81 -2.83 -3.39 -10.65
N ILE A 82 -3.57 -4.01 -9.74
CA ILE A 82 -3.24 -5.33 -9.22
C ILE A 82 -3.85 -6.40 -10.12
N VAL A 83 -3.05 -7.42 -10.49
CA VAL A 83 -3.61 -8.49 -11.32
C VAL A 83 -4.77 -9.16 -10.59
N ILE A 84 -5.75 -9.63 -11.36
CA ILE A 84 -7.02 -10.05 -10.80
C ILE A 84 -6.88 -11.19 -9.78
N ASP A 85 -5.99 -12.14 -10.05
CA ASP A 85 -5.82 -13.27 -9.13
C ASP A 85 -5.28 -12.80 -7.79
N LYS A 86 -4.31 -11.88 -7.80
CA LYS A 86 -3.76 -11.34 -6.58
C LYS A 86 -4.80 -10.48 -5.85
N LEU A 87 -5.56 -9.71 -6.60
CA LEU A 87 -6.60 -8.86 -6.01
C LEU A 87 -7.64 -9.69 -5.28
N ALA A 88 -8.04 -10.82 -5.86
CA ALA A 88 -9.00 -11.71 -5.21
C ALA A 88 -8.46 -12.18 -3.86
N ASP A 89 -7.18 -12.55 -3.82
CA ASP A 89 -6.56 -12.99 -2.57
C ASP A 89 -6.52 -11.86 -1.55
N VAL A 90 -6.22 -10.65 -2.00
CA VAL A 90 -6.17 -9.49 -1.12
C VAL A 90 -7.54 -9.23 -0.50
N ILE A 91 -8.58 -9.25 -1.31
CA ILE A 91 -9.94 -9.01 -0.81
C ILE A 91 -10.35 -10.09 0.18
N ASN A 92 -9.94 -11.33 -0.07
CA ASN A 92 -10.25 -12.42 0.86
C ASN A 92 -9.59 -12.22 2.22
N GLU A 93 -8.50 -11.49 2.28
CA GLU A 93 -7.81 -11.23 3.54
C GLU A 93 -8.37 -10.02 4.28
N MET A 94 -9.24 -9.25 3.65
CA MET A 94 -9.81 -8.07 4.28
C MET A 94 -10.93 -8.41 5.24
N ASP A 95 -11.09 -7.57 6.28
CA ASP A 95 -12.31 -7.62 7.09
C ASP A 95 -13.51 -7.30 6.20
N ALA A 96 -14.67 -7.83 6.57
CA ALA A 96 -15.88 -7.65 5.77
C ALA A 96 -16.22 -6.17 5.57
N ASP A 97 -16.04 -5.36 6.62
CA ASP A 97 -16.34 -3.93 6.54
C ASP A 97 -15.41 -3.23 5.54
N ASP A 98 -14.12 -3.56 5.57
CA ASP A 98 -13.16 -2.96 4.67
C ASP A 98 -13.43 -3.38 3.23
N ALA A 99 -13.79 -4.65 3.03
CA ALA A 99 -14.09 -5.13 1.69
C ALA A 99 -15.33 -4.44 1.13
N ALA A 100 -16.35 -4.25 1.98
CA ALA A 100 -17.57 -3.57 1.54
C ALA A 100 -17.28 -2.13 1.14
N ASP A 101 -16.46 -1.43 1.95
CA ASP A 101 -16.08 -0.05 1.65
C ASP A 101 -15.33 0.02 0.32
N LEU A 102 -14.46 -0.94 0.07
CA LEU A 102 -13.70 -0.98 -1.17
C LEU A 102 -14.62 -1.15 -2.37
N TRP A 103 -15.59 -2.06 -2.27
CA TRP A 103 -16.54 -2.27 -3.36
C TRP A 103 -17.36 -1.02 -3.66
N GLU A 104 -17.78 -0.30 -2.62
CA GLU A 104 -18.52 0.94 -2.82
C GLU A 104 -17.65 1.98 -3.51
N ASP A 105 -16.38 2.05 -3.12
CA ASP A 105 -15.46 2.99 -3.70
C ASP A 105 -15.24 2.71 -5.18
N ILE A 106 -15.13 1.44 -5.54
CA ILE A 106 -14.99 1.03 -6.94
C ILE A 106 -16.20 1.44 -7.74
N ASP A 107 -17.41 1.18 -7.23
CA ASP A 107 -18.64 1.53 -7.93
C ASP A 107 -18.72 3.01 -8.18
N GLU A 108 -18.39 3.83 -7.16
CA GLU A 108 -18.46 5.28 -7.32
C GLU A 108 -17.44 5.78 -8.32
N THR A 109 -16.23 5.20 -8.29
CA THR A 109 -15.18 5.63 -9.18
C THR A 109 -15.49 5.28 -10.63
N ASN A 110 -16.08 4.10 -10.85
CA ASN A 110 -16.43 3.66 -12.19
C ASN A 110 -17.59 4.47 -12.77
N GLY A 111 -18.45 4.97 -11.91
CA GLY A 111 -19.39 6.01 -12.33
C GLY A 111 -20.49 5.56 -13.24
N TYR A 112 -20.76 4.30 -13.32
CA TYR A 112 -21.82 3.92 -14.20
C TYR A 112 -22.73 2.91 -13.65
N LYS A 113 -22.93 3.20 -14.18
CA LYS A 113 -23.70 2.67 -13.76
C LYS A 113 -24.38 2.66 -14.22
#